data_6cff3d6daee2c657a80cc2e4e5dd9de8
#
_entry.id   6cff3d6daee2c657a80cc2e4e5dd9de8
#
_cell.length_a   1.000
_cell.length_b   1.000
_cell.length_c   1.000
_cell.angle_alpha   90.00
_cell.angle_beta   90.00
_cell.angle_gamma   90.00
#
_symmetry.space_group_name_H-M   'P 1'
#
loop_
_entity.id
_entity.type
_entity.pdbx_description
1 polymer ?
#
loop_
_entity_poly.entity_id
_entity_poly.type
_entity_poly.pdbx_seq_one_letter_code
_entity_poly.pdbx_strand_id
1 'polypeptide(L)'
;MKIVIDGNIGSGKTTQLGLLEQKGWTVRREPIDKWPLKEFYADPTRWAFLLHMIILRTLRPLKTTKPVIYERSLLSSRWVFWPVLKRQGHVTDVEHDTYDHFYEQFSWSPDIYIFLSKDLDLAWEHIQARGQAGDEGVTREYLGELDAEYKKLIKSVPCLVFMVNANQTVEKIHQDICKILVENELLFRDAHGSQVQKSSSRGREVPCTPFPHVCNLS
;
A
#
# COMPACT_ATOMS: atom_id res chain seq x y z
N MET A 1 7.37 -12.96 4.73
CA MET A 1 6.01 -12.56 4.31
C MET A 1 5.88 -11.04 4.37
N LYS A 2 5.42 -10.43 3.31
CA LYS A 2 5.16 -8.99 3.17
C LYS A 2 3.65 -8.77 3.15
N ILE A 3 3.13 -8.12 4.17
CA ILE A 3 1.70 -7.81 4.31
C ILE A 3 1.53 -6.32 4.12
N VAL A 4 0.63 -5.90 3.27
CA VAL A 4 0.32 -4.47 3.07
C VAL A 4 -1.04 -4.16 3.68
N ILE A 5 -1.11 -3.11 4.50
CA ILE A 5 -2.36 -2.48 4.90
C ILE A 5 -2.47 -1.17 4.13
N ASP A 6 -3.47 -1.08 3.27
CA ASP A 6 -3.72 0.06 2.39
C ASP A 6 -5.16 0.57 2.51
N GLY A 7 -5.44 1.68 1.88
CA GLY A 7 -6.73 2.35 1.89
C GLY A 7 -6.56 3.85 1.69
N ASN A 8 -7.65 4.53 1.40
CA ASN A 8 -7.65 5.97 1.13
C ASN A 8 -7.09 6.79 2.30
N ILE A 9 -6.81 8.05 2.11
CA ILE A 9 -6.46 9.00 3.18
C ILE A 9 -7.64 9.04 4.16
N GLY A 10 -7.38 9.05 5.46
CA GLY A 10 -8.44 9.03 6.49
C GLY A 10 -9.06 7.66 6.80
N SER A 11 -8.62 6.55 6.16
CA SER A 11 -9.19 5.22 6.39
C SER A 11 -8.81 4.54 7.72
N GLY A 12 -7.91 5.13 8.51
CA GLY A 12 -7.52 4.62 9.83
C GLY A 12 -6.33 3.66 9.85
N LYS A 13 -5.55 3.57 8.76
CA LYS A 13 -4.34 2.72 8.66
C LYS A 13 -3.39 2.89 9.83
N THR A 14 -2.96 4.10 10.09
CA THR A 14 -1.96 4.43 11.12
C THR A 14 -2.40 4.01 12.51
N THR A 15 -3.71 4.12 12.82
CA THR A 15 -4.30 3.64 14.07
C THR A 15 -4.18 2.13 14.19
N GLN A 16 -4.56 1.38 13.16
CA GLN A 16 -4.48 -0.07 13.15
C GLN A 16 -3.03 -0.58 13.24
N LEU A 17 -2.11 0.08 12.54
CA LEU A 17 -0.69 -0.24 12.61
C LEU A 17 -0.12 -0.04 14.03
N GLY A 18 -0.54 1.02 14.73
CA GLY A 18 -0.16 1.23 16.13
C GLY A 18 -0.63 0.12 17.07
N LEU A 19 -1.86 -0.37 16.88
CA LEU A 19 -2.39 -1.50 17.65
C LEU A 19 -1.67 -2.81 17.34
N LEU A 20 -1.28 -3.03 16.09
CA LEU A 20 -0.50 -4.20 15.68
C LEU A 20 0.92 -4.19 16.26
N GLU A 21 1.58 -3.02 16.28
CA GLU A 21 2.88 -2.87 16.95
C GLU A 21 2.81 -3.21 18.44
N GLN A 22 1.78 -2.74 19.14
CA GLN A 22 1.55 -3.06 20.57
C GLN A 22 1.37 -4.56 20.80
N LYS A 23 0.90 -5.31 19.80
CA LYS A 23 0.79 -6.78 19.82
C LYS A 23 2.06 -7.51 19.37
N GLY A 24 3.15 -6.80 19.13
CA GLY A 24 4.45 -7.38 18.77
C GLY A 24 4.67 -7.63 17.28
N TRP A 25 3.79 -7.17 16.40
CA TRP A 25 4.02 -7.24 14.96
C TRP A 25 5.12 -6.28 14.53
N THR A 26 5.96 -6.70 13.59
CA THR A 26 6.91 -5.80 12.94
C THR A 26 6.16 -4.95 11.91
N VAL A 27 6.12 -3.65 12.13
CA VAL A 27 5.42 -2.69 11.27
C VAL A 27 6.42 -1.76 10.59
N ARG A 28 6.17 -1.46 9.33
CA ARG A 28 6.89 -0.46 8.55
C ARG A 28 5.91 0.62 8.09
N ARG A 29 5.94 1.77 8.75
CA ARG A 29 5.09 2.93 8.43
C ARG A 29 5.63 3.70 7.25
N GLU A 30 4.77 4.46 6.58
CA GLU A 30 5.16 5.49 5.64
C GLU A 30 6.05 6.52 6.34
N PRO A 31 7.24 6.81 5.83
CA PRO A 31 8.13 7.83 6.41
C PRO A 31 7.74 9.22 5.91
N ILE A 32 6.52 9.66 6.25
CA ILE A 32 5.95 10.93 5.79
C ILE A 32 6.76 12.15 6.25
N ASP A 33 7.51 12.02 7.34
CA ASP A 33 8.45 13.01 7.84
C ASP A 33 9.61 13.31 6.87
N LYS A 34 9.88 12.39 5.93
CA LYS A 34 10.91 12.50 4.90
C LYS A 34 10.37 12.97 3.56
N TRP A 35 9.07 13.16 3.45
CA TRP A 35 8.40 13.52 2.22
C TRP A 35 8.08 15.01 2.19
N PRO A 36 8.34 15.73 1.11
CA PRO A 36 8.06 17.17 0.98
C PRO A 36 6.56 17.39 0.71
N LEU A 37 5.69 16.92 1.63
CA LEU A 37 4.24 17.00 1.45
C LEU A 37 3.73 18.44 1.46
N LYS A 38 4.29 19.28 2.33
CA LYS A 38 3.92 20.71 2.40
C LYS A 38 4.21 21.42 1.09
N GLU A 39 5.41 21.22 0.55
CA GLU A 39 5.84 21.78 -0.73
C GLU A 39 5.02 21.23 -1.89
N PHE A 40 4.74 19.92 -1.86
CA PHE A 40 3.90 19.26 -2.87
C PHE A 40 2.49 19.85 -2.90
N TYR A 41 1.82 20.01 -1.77
CA TYR A 41 0.47 20.60 -1.76
C TYR A 41 0.46 22.10 -2.12
N ALA A 42 1.55 22.81 -1.88
CA ALA A 42 1.68 24.22 -2.29
C ALA A 42 1.90 24.38 -3.81
N ASP A 43 2.64 23.47 -4.44
CA ASP A 43 2.92 23.47 -5.89
C ASP A 43 3.06 22.02 -6.41
N PRO A 44 1.93 21.33 -6.68
CA PRO A 44 1.98 19.94 -7.15
C PRO A 44 2.76 19.77 -8.45
N THR A 45 2.69 20.71 -9.38
CA THR A 45 3.38 20.64 -10.68
C THR A 45 4.89 20.61 -10.50
N ARG A 46 5.41 21.35 -9.54
CA ARG A 46 6.85 21.39 -9.23
C ARG A 46 7.32 20.16 -8.46
N TRP A 47 6.49 19.61 -7.59
CA TRP A 47 6.91 18.63 -6.59
C TRP A 47 6.40 17.19 -6.81
N ALA A 48 5.41 16.96 -7.67
CA ALA A 48 4.82 15.64 -7.87
C ALA A 48 5.85 14.58 -8.26
N PHE A 49 6.66 14.84 -9.27
CA PHE A 49 7.69 13.90 -9.73
C PHE A 49 8.72 13.63 -8.63
N LEU A 50 9.27 14.68 -8.01
CA LEU A 50 10.28 14.53 -6.97
C LEU A 50 9.72 13.77 -5.74
N LEU A 51 8.50 14.07 -5.30
CA LEU A 51 7.83 13.35 -4.22
C LEU A 51 7.75 11.86 -4.54
N HIS A 52 7.28 11.49 -5.73
CA HIS A 52 7.15 10.09 -6.12
C HIS A 52 8.48 9.37 -6.26
N MET A 53 9.55 10.05 -6.68
CA MET A 53 10.91 9.50 -6.65
C MET A 53 11.41 9.25 -5.23
N ILE A 54 11.08 10.12 -4.28
CA ILE A 54 11.38 9.92 -2.85
C ILE A 54 10.58 8.74 -2.29
N ILE A 55 9.29 8.61 -2.67
CA ILE A 55 8.46 7.47 -2.29
C ILE A 55 9.06 6.15 -2.80
N LEU A 56 9.46 6.06 -4.06
CA LEU A 56 10.15 4.89 -4.63
C LEU A 56 11.39 4.51 -3.82
N ARG A 57 12.17 5.50 -3.38
CA ARG A 57 13.37 5.28 -2.58
C ARG A 57 13.06 4.79 -1.18
N THR A 58 11.99 5.26 -0.56
CA THR A 58 11.69 5.08 0.88
C THR A 58 10.76 3.92 1.19
N LEU A 59 9.84 3.55 0.30
CA LEU A 59 8.90 2.43 0.47
C LEU A 59 9.49 1.08 0.01
N ARG A 60 10.74 0.81 0.33
CA ARG A 60 11.37 -0.48 0.02
C ARG A 60 11.10 -1.51 1.10
N PRO A 61 10.96 -2.79 0.73
CA PRO A 61 10.76 -3.85 1.70
C PRO A 61 12.04 -4.06 2.53
N LEU A 62 11.84 -4.45 3.78
CA LEU A 62 12.94 -4.85 4.67
C LEU A 62 13.52 -6.18 4.20
N LYS A 63 14.85 -6.31 4.28
CA LYS A 63 15.55 -7.58 4.05
C LYS A 63 15.44 -8.43 5.31
N THR A 64 14.38 -9.21 5.43
CA THR A 64 14.12 -10.07 6.58
C THR A 64 13.30 -11.30 6.17
N THR A 65 13.46 -12.40 6.92
CA THR A 65 12.65 -13.62 6.79
C THR A 65 11.37 -13.55 7.64
N LYS A 66 11.31 -12.60 8.60
CA LYS A 66 10.14 -12.43 9.46
C LYS A 66 8.99 -11.74 8.71
N PRO A 67 7.72 -12.01 9.07
CA PRO A 67 6.58 -11.25 8.57
C PRO A 67 6.72 -9.76 8.91
N VAL A 68 6.41 -8.90 7.95
CA VAL A 68 6.40 -7.44 8.12
C VAL A 68 5.11 -6.88 7.55
N ILE A 69 4.46 -6.01 8.31
CA ILE A 69 3.28 -5.27 7.90
C ILE A 69 3.70 -3.87 7.45
N TYR A 70 3.37 -3.53 6.22
CA TYR A 70 3.72 -2.25 5.60
C TYR A 70 2.49 -1.34 5.53
N GLU A 71 2.65 -0.07 5.89
CA GLU A 71 1.69 0.98 5.56
C GLU A 71 1.87 1.35 4.10
N ARG A 72 0.89 1.00 3.25
CA ARG A 72 0.95 1.13 1.80
C ARG A 72 2.14 0.40 1.14
N SER A 73 2.20 0.49 -0.15
CA SER A 73 3.29 -0.02 -0.97
C SER A 73 3.47 0.84 -2.21
N LEU A 74 4.42 0.47 -3.05
CA LEU A 74 4.61 1.13 -4.35
C LEU A 74 3.41 0.91 -5.29
N LEU A 75 2.54 -0.08 -5.02
CA LEU A 75 1.31 -0.30 -5.81
C LEU A 75 0.38 0.92 -5.75
N SER A 76 0.06 1.41 -4.55
CA SER A 76 -0.79 2.60 -4.43
C SER A 76 -0.11 3.86 -4.98
N SER A 77 1.20 4.02 -4.76
CA SER A 77 1.95 5.14 -5.37
C SER A 77 1.77 5.16 -6.89
N ARG A 78 1.99 4.01 -7.57
CA ARG A 78 1.97 3.93 -9.04
C ARG A 78 0.56 3.89 -9.63
N TRP A 79 -0.36 3.16 -8.99
CA TRP A 79 -1.66 2.85 -9.59
C TRP A 79 -2.83 3.64 -9.01
N VAL A 80 -2.59 4.43 -7.96
CA VAL A 80 -3.61 5.29 -7.36
C VAL A 80 -3.21 6.77 -7.45
N PHE A 81 -2.13 7.15 -6.79
CA PHE A 81 -1.72 8.56 -6.70
C PHE A 81 -1.18 9.09 -8.02
N TRP A 82 -0.30 8.37 -8.68
CA TRP A 82 0.34 8.78 -9.93
C TRP A 82 -0.64 9.03 -11.10
N PRO A 83 -1.65 8.17 -11.36
CA PRO A 83 -2.63 8.42 -12.40
C PRO A 83 -3.45 9.69 -12.20
N VAL A 84 -3.76 10.02 -10.94
CA VAL A 84 -4.46 11.27 -10.62
C VAL A 84 -3.58 12.47 -10.97
N LEU A 85 -2.32 12.47 -10.55
CA LEU A 85 -1.37 13.55 -10.85
C LEU A 85 -1.15 13.73 -12.36
N LYS A 86 -1.05 12.63 -13.11
CA LYS A 86 -0.93 12.69 -14.59
C LYS A 86 -2.17 13.30 -15.23
N ARG A 87 -3.36 12.87 -14.81
CA ARG A 87 -4.64 13.39 -15.31
C ARG A 87 -4.83 14.88 -15.00
N GLN A 88 -4.35 15.33 -13.85
CA GLN A 88 -4.38 16.74 -13.43
C GLN A 88 -3.28 17.59 -14.11
N GLY A 89 -2.41 17.00 -14.93
CA GLY A 89 -1.36 17.71 -15.64
C GLY A 89 -0.17 18.12 -14.78
N HIS A 90 -0.01 17.53 -13.59
CA HIS A 90 1.09 17.82 -12.66
C HIS A 90 2.40 17.10 -13.01
N VAL A 91 2.38 16.18 -13.98
CA VAL A 91 3.57 15.47 -14.46
C VAL A 91 3.58 15.42 -15.97
N THR A 92 4.76 15.65 -16.56
CA THR A 92 5.02 15.57 -17.99
C THR A 92 5.14 14.11 -18.47
N ASP A 93 5.07 13.87 -19.78
CA ASP A 93 5.28 12.52 -20.33
C ASP A 93 6.70 12.02 -20.05
N VAL A 94 7.73 12.88 -20.12
CA VAL A 94 9.10 12.51 -19.81
C VAL A 94 9.27 12.09 -18.34
N GLU A 95 8.64 12.79 -17.41
CA GLU A 95 8.63 12.41 -16.00
C GLU A 95 7.86 11.11 -15.78
N HIS A 96 6.77 10.89 -16.52
CA HIS A 96 6.01 9.66 -16.47
C HIS A 96 6.86 8.45 -16.91
N ASP A 97 7.49 8.53 -18.05
CA ASP A 97 8.34 7.45 -18.58
C ASP A 97 9.55 7.19 -17.66
N THR A 98 10.12 8.25 -17.10
CA THR A 98 11.22 8.15 -16.13
C THR A 98 10.76 7.45 -14.85
N TYR A 99 9.60 7.85 -14.31
CA TYR A 99 9.04 7.23 -13.10
C TYR A 99 8.72 5.75 -13.33
N ASP A 100 8.13 5.39 -14.46
CA ASP A 100 7.80 4.01 -14.80
C ASP A 100 9.06 3.14 -14.90
N HIS A 101 10.10 3.63 -15.53
CA HIS A 101 11.40 2.93 -15.61
C HIS A 101 11.96 2.62 -14.20
N PHE A 102 11.94 3.58 -13.29
CA PHE A 102 12.40 3.35 -11.91
C PHE A 102 11.41 2.49 -11.11
N TYR A 103 10.09 2.64 -11.34
CA TYR A 103 9.10 1.80 -10.70
C TYR A 103 9.33 0.32 -11.01
N GLU A 104 9.57 -0.04 -12.26
CA GLU A 104 9.88 -1.42 -12.67
C GLU A 104 11.09 -2.00 -11.94
N GLN A 105 12.12 -1.19 -11.71
CA GLN A 105 13.34 -1.63 -11.00
C GLN A 105 13.15 -1.76 -9.49
N PHE A 106 12.28 -0.97 -8.89
CA PHE A 106 12.12 -0.87 -7.43
C PHE A 106 10.84 -1.48 -6.91
N SER A 107 9.90 -1.82 -7.78
CA SER A 107 8.62 -2.41 -7.39
C SER A 107 8.83 -3.75 -6.69
N TRP A 108 7.87 -4.07 -5.83
CA TRP A 108 7.81 -5.33 -5.12
C TRP A 108 6.36 -5.71 -4.89
N SER A 109 6.09 -7.01 -4.88
CA SER A 109 4.75 -7.53 -4.63
C SER A 109 4.58 -7.91 -3.18
N PRO A 110 3.46 -7.54 -2.53
CA PRO A 110 3.07 -8.12 -1.25
C PRO A 110 2.64 -9.58 -1.43
N ASP A 111 2.66 -10.33 -0.34
CA ASP A 111 2.08 -11.67 -0.26
C ASP A 111 0.59 -11.57 0.11
N ILE A 112 0.24 -10.56 0.92
CA ILE A 112 -1.13 -10.25 1.37
C ILE A 112 -1.36 -8.75 1.26
N TYR A 113 -2.54 -8.38 0.76
CA TYR A 113 -2.99 -6.99 0.66
C TYR A 113 -4.31 -6.82 1.39
N ILE A 114 -4.29 -6.10 2.51
CA ILE A 114 -5.47 -5.78 3.33
C ILE A 114 -5.90 -4.36 3.01
N PHE A 115 -7.07 -4.21 2.42
CA PHE A 115 -7.63 -2.90 2.05
C PHE A 115 -8.69 -2.45 3.06
N LEU A 116 -8.46 -1.30 3.67
CA LEU A 116 -9.42 -0.64 4.57
C LEU A 116 -10.41 0.17 3.73
N SER A 117 -11.58 -0.41 3.48
CA SER A 117 -12.66 0.24 2.75
C SER A 117 -13.44 1.16 3.67
N LYS A 118 -13.39 2.47 3.42
CA LYS A 118 -14.06 3.49 4.22
C LYS A 118 -14.85 4.42 3.31
N ASP A 119 -16.05 4.81 3.76
CA ASP A 119 -16.88 5.79 3.08
C ASP A 119 -16.17 7.15 3.01
N LEU A 120 -16.31 7.83 1.88
CA LEU A 120 -15.61 9.10 1.62
C LEU A 120 -15.95 10.17 2.65
N ASP A 121 -17.22 10.26 3.06
CA ASP A 121 -17.65 11.25 4.04
C ASP A 121 -17.01 11.00 5.41
N LEU A 122 -17.00 9.74 5.86
CA LEU A 122 -16.34 9.36 7.11
C LEU A 122 -14.82 9.52 7.04
N ALA A 123 -14.19 9.27 5.88
CA ALA A 123 -12.77 9.51 5.69
C ALA A 123 -12.45 11.01 5.75
N TRP A 124 -13.28 11.83 5.12
CA TRP A 124 -13.16 13.30 5.14
C TRP A 124 -13.30 13.85 6.56
N GLU A 125 -14.34 13.44 7.30
CA GLU A 125 -14.53 13.82 8.71
C GLU A 125 -13.31 13.47 9.56
N HIS A 126 -12.73 12.29 9.37
CA HIS A 126 -11.52 11.87 10.09
C HIS A 126 -10.31 12.75 9.77
N ILE A 127 -10.13 13.17 8.52
CA ILE A 127 -9.05 14.06 8.12
C ILE A 127 -9.22 15.43 8.79
N GLN A 128 -10.42 15.97 8.74
CA GLN A 128 -10.71 17.28 9.37
C GLN A 128 -10.51 17.23 10.90
N ALA A 129 -10.92 16.15 11.54
CA ALA A 129 -10.81 15.99 12.99
C ALA A 129 -9.37 15.82 13.47
N ARG A 130 -8.49 15.15 12.68
CA ARG A 130 -7.10 14.94 13.09
C ARG A 130 -6.18 16.12 12.85
N GLY A 131 -6.44 16.95 11.82
CA GLY A 131 -5.68 18.16 11.51
C GLY A 131 -4.17 17.94 11.41
N GLN A 132 -3.73 16.85 10.81
CA GLN A 132 -2.32 16.51 10.70
C GLN A 132 -1.64 17.38 9.63
N ALA A 133 -0.38 17.76 9.86
CA ALA A 133 0.42 18.47 8.85
C ALA A 133 0.43 17.69 7.52
N GLY A 134 0.09 18.37 6.41
CA GLY A 134 -0.09 17.77 5.09
C GLY A 134 -1.54 17.41 4.74
N ASP A 135 -2.49 17.53 5.69
CA ASP A 135 -3.91 17.36 5.41
C ASP A 135 -4.54 18.60 4.77
N GLU A 136 -3.92 19.77 4.91
CA GLU A 136 -4.44 21.06 4.42
C GLU A 136 -4.65 21.10 2.90
N GLY A 137 -3.88 20.29 2.17
CA GLY A 137 -3.98 20.18 0.70
C GLY A 137 -4.93 19.09 0.22
N VAL A 138 -5.50 18.27 1.12
CA VAL A 138 -6.44 17.21 0.76
C VAL A 138 -7.83 17.80 0.61
N THR A 139 -8.47 17.59 -0.55
CA THR A 139 -9.88 17.96 -0.78
C THR A 139 -10.76 16.73 -0.86
N ARG A 140 -12.07 16.91 -0.69
CA ARG A 140 -13.04 15.81 -0.82
C ARG A 140 -13.05 15.26 -2.25
N GLU A 141 -12.90 16.12 -3.24
CA GLU A 141 -12.80 15.77 -4.66
C GLU A 141 -11.58 14.88 -4.92
N TYR A 142 -10.43 15.26 -4.37
CA TYR A 142 -9.20 14.47 -4.48
C TYR A 142 -9.35 13.09 -3.85
N LEU A 143 -10.00 12.99 -2.67
CA LEU A 143 -10.33 11.70 -2.07
C LEU A 143 -11.21 10.83 -2.99
N GLY A 144 -12.18 11.44 -3.68
CA GLY A 144 -13.03 10.75 -4.64
C GLY A 144 -12.25 10.22 -5.85
N GLU A 145 -11.30 11.00 -6.37
CA GLU A 145 -10.42 10.55 -7.45
C GLU A 145 -9.52 9.38 -7.01
N LEU A 146 -8.94 9.45 -5.81
CA LEU A 146 -8.15 8.35 -5.26
C LEU A 146 -8.98 7.09 -5.04
N ASP A 147 -10.21 7.22 -4.53
CA ASP A 147 -11.12 6.09 -4.32
C ASP A 147 -11.45 5.37 -5.63
N ALA A 148 -11.66 6.12 -6.71
CA ALA A 148 -11.90 5.56 -8.03
C ALA A 148 -10.68 4.75 -8.53
N GLU A 149 -9.46 5.22 -8.30
CA GLU A 149 -8.24 4.50 -8.67
C GLU A 149 -7.99 3.28 -7.74
N TYR A 150 -8.28 3.37 -6.44
CA TYR A 150 -8.24 2.22 -5.54
C TYR A 150 -9.18 1.10 -5.97
N LYS A 151 -10.40 1.43 -6.40
CA LYS A 151 -11.37 0.45 -6.94
C LYS A 151 -10.85 -0.29 -8.18
N LYS A 152 -10.00 0.36 -8.99
CA LYS A 152 -9.31 -0.29 -10.11
C LYS A 152 -8.15 -1.17 -9.61
N LEU A 153 -7.30 -0.62 -8.75
CA LEU A 153 -6.13 -1.33 -8.21
C LEU A 153 -6.53 -2.64 -7.55
N ILE A 154 -7.53 -2.65 -6.66
CA ILE A 154 -7.97 -3.84 -5.92
C ILE A 154 -8.31 -5.02 -6.84
N LYS A 155 -8.83 -4.75 -8.04
CA LYS A 155 -9.19 -5.78 -9.03
C LYS A 155 -7.97 -6.40 -9.72
N SER A 156 -6.79 -5.77 -9.62
CA SER A 156 -5.58 -6.16 -10.34
C SER A 156 -4.37 -6.45 -9.44
N VAL A 157 -4.51 -6.37 -8.12
CA VAL A 157 -3.44 -6.70 -7.18
C VAL A 157 -3.04 -8.18 -7.33
N PRO A 158 -1.74 -8.48 -7.54
CA PRO A 158 -1.28 -9.83 -7.88
C PRO A 158 -1.03 -10.72 -6.64
N CYS A 159 -1.86 -10.62 -5.62
CA CYS A 159 -1.75 -11.41 -4.38
C CYS A 159 -3.12 -11.59 -3.72
N LEU A 160 -3.15 -12.25 -2.56
CA LEU A 160 -4.37 -12.37 -1.75
C LEU A 160 -4.83 -10.99 -1.27
N VAL A 161 -6.07 -10.62 -1.61
CA VAL A 161 -6.68 -9.36 -1.22
C VAL A 161 -7.80 -9.60 -0.22
N PHE A 162 -7.75 -8.89 0.90
CA PHE A 162 -8.79 -8.89 1.92
C PHE A 162 -9.38 -7.49 2.06
N MET A 163 -10.71 -7.39 1.94
CA MET A 163 -11.45 -6.15 2.16
C MET A 163 -11.93 -6.09 3.61
N VAL A 164 -11.51 -5.06 4.33
CA VAL A 164 -11.97 -4.81 5.71
C VAL A 164 -12.84 -3.57 5.72
N ASN A 165 -14.07 -3.70 6.22
CA ASN A 165 -14.97 -2.56 6.40
C ASN A 165 -14.44 -1.63 7.49
N ALA A 166 -13.96 -0.45 7.10
CA ALA A 166 -13.39 0.55 8.00
C ALA A 166 -14.42 1.59 8.48
N ASN A 167 -15.72 1.37 8.24
CA ASN A 167 -16.82 2.18 8.81
C ASN A 167 -17.24 1.70 10.21
N GLN A 168 -16.59 0.66 10.72
CA GLN A 168 -16.82 0.07 12.04
C GLN A 168 -15.97 0.78 13.11
N THR A 169 -16.13 0.33 14.39
CA THR A 169 -15.28 0.78 15.49
C THR A 169 -13.81 0.34 15.27
N VAL A 170 -12.88 1.08 15.87
CA VAL A 170 -11.44 0.80 15.80
C VAL A 170 -11.14 -0.63 16.24
N GLU A 171 -11.78 -1.08 17.33
CA GLU A 171 -11.62 -2.42 17.91
C GLU A 171 -12.11 -3.52 16.95
N LYS A 172 -13.26 -3.29 16.29
CA LYS A 172 -13.81 -4.28 15.36
C LYS A 172 -12.95 -4.40 14.11
N ILE A 173 -12.49 -3.29 13.55
CA ILE A 173 -11.54 -3.28 12.42
C ILE A 173 -10.26 -4.05 12.82
N HIS A 174 -9.76 -3.80 14.05
CA HIS A 174 -8.58 -4.48 14.54
C HIS A 174 -8.77 -5.99 14.68
N GLN A 175 -9.91 -6.43 15.19
CA GLN A 175 -10.27 -7.85 15.29
C GLN A 175 -10.28 -8.52 13.89
N ASP A 176 -10.91 -7.87 12.90
CA ASP A 176 -10.99 -8.38 11.54
C ASP A 176 -9.60 -8.51 10.90
N ILE A 177 -8.73 -7.51 11.09
CA ILE A 177 -7.33 -7.56 10.63
C ILE A 177 -6.57 -8.71 11.33
N CYS A 178 -6.67 -8.81 12.66
CA CYS A 178 -5.98 -9.85 13.42
C CYS A 178 -6.41 -11.26 12.98
N LYS A 179 -7.70 -11.47 12.69
CA LYS A 179 -8.22 -12.74 12.17
C LYS A 179 -7.54 -13.09 10.84
N ILE A 180 -7.50 -12.15 9.89
CA ILE A 180 -6.82 -12.34 8.60
C ILE A 180 -5.35 -12.72 8.80
N LEU A 181 -4.64 -12.00 9.68
CA LEU A 181 -3.21 -12.22 9.92
C LEU A 181 -2.94 -13.62 10.50
N VAL A 182 -3.71 -14.05 11.51
CA VAL A 182 -3.53 -15.35 12.16
C VAL A 182 -3.83 -16.50 11.20
N GLU A 183 -4.94 -16.44 10.46
CA GLU A 183 -5.33 -17.47 9.51
C GLU A 183 -4.29 -17.64 8.39
N ASN A 184 -3.69 -16.55 7.93
CA ASN A 184 -2.71 -16.60 6.85
C ASN A 184 -1.27 -16.88 7.33
N GLU A 185 -0.89 -16.50 8.57
CA GLU A 185 0.43 -16.85 9.10
C GLU A 185 0.61 -18.37 9.20
N LEU A 186 -0.43 -19.10 9.61
CA LEU A 186 -0.42 -20.57 9.65
C LEU A 186 -0.22 -21.18 8.26
N LEU A 187 -0.94 -20.71 7.26
CA LEU A 187 -0.82 -21.19 5.88
C LEU A 187 0.60 -20.97 5.32
N PHE A 188 1.24 -19.84 5.61
CA PHE A 188 2.61 -19.56 5.16
C PHE A 188 3.67 -20.37 5.90
N ARG A 189 3.47 -20.70 7.18
CA ARG A 189 4.37 -21.59 7.94
C ARG A 189 4.33 -23.01 7.36
N ASP A 190 3.15 -23.53 7.06
CA ASP A 190 2.99 -24.88 6.51
C ASP A 190 3.57 -24.99 5.10
N ALA A 191 3.35 -23.99 4.25
CA ALA A 191 3.89 -23.95 2.90
C ALA A 191 5.44 -23.88 2.86
N HIS A 192 6.09 -23.26 3.83
CA HIS A 192 7.55 -23.13 3.91
C HIS A 192 8.18 -24.21 4.81
N GLY A 193 7.47 -24.76 5.77
CA GLY A 193 7.91 -25.86 6.64
C GLY A 193 8.12 -27.16 5.89
N SER A 194 7.35 -27.39 4.82
CA SER A 194 7.47 -28.57 3.97
C SER A 194 8.69 -28.54 3.02
N GLN A 195 9.34 -27.40 2.82
CA GLN A 195 10.50 -27.26 1.92
C GLN A 195 11.87 -27.45 2.61
N VAL A 196 11.94 -27.44 3.93
CA VAL A 196 13.23 -27.56 4.67
C VAL A 196 13.77 -28.99 4.65
N GLN A 197 12.99 -29.99 4.25
CA GLN A 197 13.46 -31.39 4.13
C GLN A 197 13.89 -31.85 2.73
N LYS A 198 13.81 -31.03 1.69
CA LYS A 198 14.31 -31.38 0.36
C LYS A 198 14.92 -30.18 -0.34
N SER A 199 16.22 -29.92 -0.16
CA SER A 199 17.14 -29.55 -1.26
C SER A 199 18.50 -29.08 -0.75
N SER A 200 19.46 -30.01 -0.69
CA SER A 200 20.79 -29.70 -1.16
C SER A 200 20.76 -29.97 -2.68
N SER A 201 20.76 -28.97 -3.52
CA SER A 201 21.41 -28.87 -4.83
C SER A 201 20.72 -27.93 -5.82
N ARG A 202 21.58 -27.04 -6.37
CA ARG A 202 21.53 -26.35 -7.66
C ARG A 202 20.53 -25.23 -7.87
N GLY A 203 21.12 -24.06 -8.06
CA GLY A 203 20.47 -22.85 -8.54
C GLY A 203 19.93 -22.98 -9.97
N ARG A 204 18.87 -22.23 -10.23
CA ARG A 204 18.52 -21.67 -11.55
C ARG A 204 17.75 -20.38 -11.33
N GLU A 205 18.22 -19.32 -11.93
CA GLU A 205 17.50 -18.08 -12.15
C GLU A 205 16.25 -18.36 -13.00
N VAL A 206 15.12 -17.77 -12.65
CA VAL A 206 13.90 -17.81 -13.44
C VAL A 206 13.58 -16.37 -13.85
N PRO A 207 13.41 -16.10 -15.15
CA PRO A 207 13.09 -14.74 -15.64
C PRO A 207 11.64 -14.38 -15.37
N CYS A 208 11.40 -13.11 -15.03
CA CYS A 208 10.07 -12.52 -14.94
C CYS A 208 9.39 -12.53 -16.31
N THR A 209 8.27 -13.21 -16.41
CA THR A 209 7.33 -13.10 -17.54
C THR A 209 6.06 -12.39 -17.09
N PRO A 210 5.38 -11.64 -17.99
CA PRO A 210 4.18 -10.87 -17.65
C PRO A 210 2.95 -11.75 -17.47
N PHE A 211 2.05 -11.25 -16.63
CA PHE A 211 0.86 -11.87 -16.06
C PHE A 211 0.00 -12.72 -16.98
N PRO A 212 -0.59 -13.83 -16.44
CA PRO A 212 -1.99 -14.09 -16.71
C PRO A 212 -2.83 -14.60 -15.51
N HIS A 213 -4.08 -14.22 -15.55
CA HIS A 213 -5.30 -14.87 -15.08
C HIS A 213 -5.75 -14.73 -13.62
N VAL A 214 -6.88 -14.02 -13.54
CA VAL A 214 -7.86 -13.95 -12.47
C VAL A 214 -8.42 -15.34 -12.19
N CYS A 215 -8.37 -15.82 -10.96
CA CYS A 215 -9.25 -16.89 -10.47
C CYS A 215 -10.52 -16.27 -9.90
N ASN A 216 -11.63 -16.42 -10.60
CA ASN A 216 -12.96 -16.25 -10.06
C ASN A 216 -13.28 -17.42 -9.13
N LEU A 217 -13.61 -17.12 -7.88
CA LEU A 217 -14.35 -18.01 -7.01
C LEU A 217 -15.75 -17.42 -6.85
N SER A 218 -16.71 -18.16 -7.40
CA SER A 218 -18.15 -18.01 -7.21
C SER A 218 -18.57 -18.20 -5.77
#